data_84d7117d9980ee570bf1fcfe2c4618b8
#
_entry.id   84d7117d9980ee570bf1fcfe2c4618b8
#
_cell.length_a   1.000
_cell.length_b   1.000
_cell.length_c   1.000
_cell.angle_alpha   90.00
_cell.angle_beta   90.00
_cell.angle_gamma   90.00
#
_symmetry.space_group_name_H-M   'P 1'
#
loop_
_entity.id
_entity.type
_entity.pdbx_description
1 polymer ?
#
loop_
_entity_poly.entity_id
_entity_poly.type
_entity_poly.pdbx_seq_one_letter_code
_entity_poly.pdbx_strand_id
1 'polypeptide(L)'
;MSNSQSSICNSPGTAKRLDTLVAKIRACTLCPKMHRPAVSGGAVVSRVMSIGQAPGVKEPILGRPFAWTAGKTLYGWFTAACGWSEADFRARVYMAAVCRCFPGKTKAGGDRVPDPGEIETCSRWLADEIEILCPALVLPIGKLAILQLIQFEKLTDVIGKKFRVTKHGHEFDVIPLPHPSGASPWHRMEPGKSLLTRALKLIVKHEAWPGV
;
A
#
# COMPACT_ATOMS: atom_id res chain seq x y z
N MET A 1 25.67 0.06 15.88
CA MET A 1 25.48 1.25 15.03
C MET A 1 24.00 1.41 14.60
N SER A 2 23.02 1.38 15.54
CA SER A 2 21.58 1.34 15.18
C SER A 2 20.74 2.48 15.78
N ASN A 3 21.37 3.52 16.35
CA ASN A 3 20.64 4.56 17.10
C ASN A 3 20.42 5.90 16.36
N SER A 4 21.01 6.10 15.17
CA SER A 4 20.89 7.37 14.44
C SER A 4 19.74 7.41 13.41
N GLN A 5 19.23 6.25 12.95
CA GLN A 5 18.13 6.22 11.99
C GLN A 5 16.75 6.48 12.63
N SER A 6 16.55 6.10 13.88
CA SER A 6 15.24 6.26 14.54
C SER A 6 14.92 7.73 14.90
N SER A 7 15.92 8.60 15.01
CA SER A 7 15.73 10.02 15.35
C SER A 7 15.26 10.89 14.18
N ILE A 8 15.53 10.51 12.94
CA ILE A 8 15.14 11.29 11.74
C ILE A 8 13.65 11.11 11.42
N CYS A 9 13.11 9.94 11.70
CA CYS A 9 11.76 9.52 11.28
C CYS A 9 10.63 10.09 12.17
N ASN A 10 10.94 10.54 13.38
CA ASN A 10 9.99 11.18 14.32
C ASN A 10 10.32 12.65 14.56
N SER A 11 10.96 13.34 13.62
CA SER A 11 11.27 14.76 13.78
C SER A 11 9.98 15.61 13.77
N PRO A 12 9.93 16.73 14.50
CA PRO A 12 8.78 17.65 14.49
C PRO A 12 8.35 18.12 13.08
N GLY A 13 9.22 17.98 12.08
CA GLY A 13 8.97 18.35 10.68
C GLY A 13 8.35 17.27 9.80
N THR A 14 8.26 16.00 10.26
CA THR A 14 7.81 14.86 9.43
C THR A 14 6.40 15.08 8.86
N ALA A 15 5.45 15.53 9.69
CA ALA A 15 4.08 15.81 9.26
C ALA A 15 4.04 16.86 8.14
N LYS A 16 4.77 17.98 8.30
CA LYS A 16 4.84 19.08 7.30
C LYS A 16 5.49 18.61 5.99
N ARG A 17 6.56 17.81 6.07
CA ARG A 17 7.21 17.24 4.89
C ARG A 17 6.24 16.32 4.14
N LEU A 18 5.51 15.49 4.88
CA LEU A 18 4.53 14.57 4.31
C LEU A 18 3.34 15.29 3.69
N ASP A 19 2.80 16.33 4.32
CA ASP A 19 1.76 17.20 3.76
C ASP A 19 2.21 17.83 2.44
N THR A 20 3.44 18.35 2.41
CA THR A 20 4.03 18.93 1.19
C THR A 20 4.16 17.88 0.09
N LEU A 21 4.61 16.67 0.41
CA LEU A 21 4.74 15.58 -0.55
C LEU A 21 3.36 15.15 -1.08
N VAL A 22 2.36 14.99 -0.22
CA VAL A 22 0.99 14.63 -0.61
C VAL A 22 0.39 15.68 -1.54
N ALA A 23 0.63 16.97 -1.29
CA ALA A 23 0.20 18.05 -2.20
C ALA A 23 0.86 17.91 -3.58
N LYS A 24 2.17 17.63 -3.65
CA LYS A 24 2.90 17.39 -4.91
C LYS A 24 2.37 16.15 -5.65
N ILE A 25 2.08 15.06 -4.93
CA ILE A 25 1.49 13.85 -5.53
C ILE A 25 0.15 14.18 -6.16
N ARG A 26 -0.74 14.88 -5.44
CA ARG A 26 -2.07 15.24 -5.95
C ARG A 26 -2.02 16.18 -7.18
N ALA A 27 -1.02 17.05 -7.25
CA ALA A 27 -0.77 17.94 -8.37
C ALA A 27 -0.03 17.29 -9.55
N CYS A 28 0.39 16.01 -9.43
CA CYS A 28 1.21 15.34 -10.43
C CYS A 28 0.49 15.17 -11.78
N THR A 29 1.21 15.47 -12.87
CA THR A 29 0.70 15.40 -14.26
C THR A 29 1.60 14.62 -15.21
N LEU A 30 2.58 13.85 -14.69
CA LEU A 30 3.67 13.28 -15.47
C LEU A 30 3.28 12.12 -16.39
N CYS A 31 2.15 11.45 -16.14
CA CYS A 31 1.72 10.28 -16.92
C CYS A 31 0.56 10.65 -17.85
N PRO A 32 0.81 10.97 -19.15
CA PRO A 32 -0.22 11.46 -20.06
C PRO A 32 -1.30 10.43 -20.41
N LYS A 33 -0.97 9.13 -20.29
CA LYS A 33 -1.90 8.02 -20.58
C LYS A 33 -2.74 7.59 -19.39
N MET A 34 -2.45 8.10 -18.19
CA MET A 34 -3.21 7.77 -16.99
C MET A 34 -4.31 8.81 -16.71
N HIS A 35 -5.42 8.35 -16.14
CA HIS A 35 -6.55 9.22 -15.81
C HIS A 35 -6.33 9.89 -14.45
N ARG A 36 -6.32 11.22 -14.45
CA ARG A 36 -6.21 12.08 -13.28
C ARG A 36 -7.58 12.31 -12.61
N PRO A 37 -7.64 12.85 -11.39
CA PRO A 37 -6.51 13.28 -10.55
C PRO A 37 -5.74 12.13 -9.94
N ALA A 38 -4.47 12.42 -9.53
CA ALA A 38 -3.70 11.49 -8.72
C ALA A 38 -4.33 11.34 -7.32
N VAL A 39 -4.35 10.11 -6.81
CA VAL A 39 -5.01 9.76 -5.56
C VAL A 39 -3.97 9.52 -4.47
N SER A 40 -4.23 10.05 -3.27
CA SER A 40 -3.42 9.84 -2.07
C SER A 40 -4.31 9.59 -0.86
N GLY A 41 -3.84 8.77 0.08
CA GLY A 41 -4.52 8.50 1.36
C GLY A 41 -4.48 9.66 2.36
N GLY A 42 -3.74 10.73 2.05
CA GLY A 42 -3.49 11.84 2.97
C GLY A 42 -2.18 11.70 3.74
N ALA A 43 -1.84 12.69 4.55
CA ALA A 43 -0.57 12.78 5.27
C ALA A 43 -0.66 12.14 6.67
N VAL A 44 -0.86 10.84 6.70
CA VAL A 44 -0.89 10.05 7.95
C VAL A 44 0.54 9.66 8.33
N VAL A 45 1.08 10.25 9.39
CA VAL A 45 2.38 9.85 9.94
C VAL A 45 2.21 8.51 10.65
N SER A 46 2.80 7.46 10.08
CA SER A 46 2.66 6.09 10.58
C SER A 46 3.92 5.28 10.33
N ARG A 47 4.23 4.37 11.24
CA ARG A 47 5.26 3.34 11.04
C ARG A 47 4.75 2.14 10.21
N VAL A 48 3.46 2.11 9.88
CA VAL A 48 2.85 1.10 9.01
C VAL A 48 2.41 1.74 7.70
N MET A 49 2.88 1.18 6.59
CA MET A 49 2.56 1.65 5.24
C MET A 49 1.89 0.53 4.45
N SER A 50 0.75 0.78 3.84
CA SER A 50 0.18 -0.09 2.81
C SER A 50 0.52 0.42 1.42
N ILE A 51 0.78 -0.49 0.47
CA ILE A 51 1.08 -0.16 -0.93
C ILE A 51 0.09 -0.91 -1.82
N GLY A 52 -0.85 -0.18 -2.45
CA GLY A 52 -1.73 -0.72 -3.49
C GLY A 52 -1.08 -0.74 -4.87
N GLN A 53 -1.79 -1.25 -5.88
CA GLN A 53 -1.32 -1.24 -7.27
C GLN A 53 -1.46 0.16 -7.89
N ALA A 54 -2.68 0.63 -8.04
CA ALA A 54 -3.09 1.90 -8.63
C ALA A 54 -4.57 2.14 -8.28
N PRO A 55 -5.06 3.39 -8.34
CA PRO A 55 -6.49 3.68 -8.20
C PRO A 55 -7.33 2.96 -9.25
N GLY A 56 -8.50 2.49 -8.87
CA GLY A 56 -9.56 2.06 -9.78
C GLY A 56 -10.39 3.24 -10.28
N VAL A 57 -11.34 2.97 -11.18
CA VAL A 57 -12.14 4.01 -11.87
C VAL A 57 -12.91 4.97 -10.95
N LYS A 58 -13.29 4.55 -9.75
CA LYS A 58 -14.06 5.36 -8.79
C LYS A 58 -13.20 6.19 -7.85
N GLU A 59 -11.95 5.80 -7.63
CA GLU A 59 -11.11 6.41 -6.61
C GLU A 59 -10.63 7.82 -6.96
N PRO A 60 -10.36 8.20 -8.22
CA PRO A 60 -10.13 9.59 -8.58
C PRO A 60 -11.31 10.52 -8.25
N ILE A 61 -12.56 10.03 -8.36
CA ILE A 61 -13.78 10.79 -8.03
C ILE A 61 -13.94 10.89 -6.51
N LEU A 62 -13.63 9.81 -5.77
CA LEU A 62 -13.77 9.75 -4.31
C LEU A 62 -12.56 10.34 -3.58
N GLY A 63 -11.48 10.67 -4.29
CA GLY A 63 -10.29 11.36 -3.78
C GLY A 63 -9.43 10.56 -2.80
N ARG A 64 -9.65 9.24 -2.65
CA ARG A 64 -8.95 8.40 -1.67
C ARG A 64 -8.77 6.96 -2.16
N PRO A 65 -7.65 6.28 -1.80
CA PRO A 65 -7.37 4.91 -2.21
C PRO A 65 -8.32 3.92 -1.51
N PHE A 66 -8.57 2.79 -2.15
CA PHE A 66 -9.47 1.75 -1.64
C PHE A 66 -10.85 2.28 -1.19
N ALA A 67 -11.42 3.22 -1.95
CA ALA A 67 -12.69 3.87 -1.61
C ALA A 67 -13.92 3.13 -2.16
N TRP A 68 -13.75 2.01 -2.86
CA TRP A 68 -14.83 1.26 -3.50
C TRP A 68 -14.84 -0.20 -3.05
N THR A 69 -15.32 -1.13 -3.89
CA THR A 69 -15.54 -2.54 -3.54
C THR A 69 -14.31 -3.27 -3.01
N ALA A 70 -13.13 -3.02 -3.60
CA ALA A 70 -11.88 -3.58 -3.10
C ALA A 70 -11.56 -3.10 -1.66
N GLY A 71 -11.84 -1.84 -1.37
CA GLY A 71 -11.68 -1.28 -0.04
C GLY A 71 -12.59 -1.95 0.99
N LYS A 72 -13.87 -2.17 0.66
CA LYS A 72 -14.79 -2.89 1.57
C LYS A 72 -14.24 -4.27 1.97
N THR A 73 -13.67 -4.99 1.01
CA THR A 73 -13.03 -6.29 1.27
C THR A 73 -11.79 -6.13 2.14
N LEU A 74 -10.90 -5.18 1.82
CA LEU A 74 -9.67 -4.92 2.57
C LEU A 74 -9.98 -4.58 4.04
N TYR A 75 -10.84 -3.61 4.28
CA TYR A 75 -11.20 -3.20 5.65
C TYR A 75 -11.94 -4.30 6.39
N GLY A 76 -12.80 -5.08 5.72
CA GLY A 76 -13.43 -6.26 6.29
C GLY A 76 -12.45 -7.29 6.84
N TRP A 77 -11.28 -7.46 6.20
CA TRP A 77 -10.23 -8.32 6.72
C TRP A 77 -9.67 -7.82 8.05
N PHE A 78 -9.45 -6.51 8.18
CA PHE A 78 -8.92 -5.91 9.43
C PHE A 78 -10.00 -5.82 10.51
N THR A 79 -11.28 -5.59 10.14
CA THR A 79 -12.39 -5.70 11.09
C THR A 79 -12.44 -7.10 11.69
N ALA A 80 -12.35 -8.14 10.88
CA ALA A 80 -12.35 -9.51 11.35
C ALA A 80 -11.09 -9.90 12.16
N ALA A 81 -9.93 -9.31 11.84
CA ALA A 81 -8.66 -9.67 12.48
C ALA A 81 -8.40 -8.93 13.80
N CYS A 82 -8.82 -7.67 13.92
CA CYS A 82 -8.52 -6.81 15.08
C CYS A 82 -9.61 -5.79 15.43
N GLY A 83 -10.81 -5.91 14.87
CA GLY A 83 -11.93 -5.02 15.18
C GLY A 83 -11.86 -3.63 14.54
N TRP A 84 -10.84 -3.31 13.73
CA TRP A 84 -10.68 -2.00 13.13
C TRP A 84 -11.72 -1.70 12.06
N SER A 85 -12.33 -0.54 12.15
CA SER A 85 -13.15 0.05 11.08
C SER A 85 -12.28 0.57 9.92
N GLU A 86 -12.92 0.94 8.80
CA GLU A 86 -12.25 1.69 7.73
C GLU A 86 -11.61 2.98 8.26
N ALA A 87 -12.30 3.69 9.16
CA ALA A 87 -11.82 4.94 9.74
C ALA A 87 -10.55 4.71 10.58
N ASP A 88 -10.53 3.65 11.38
CA ASP A 88 -9.35 3.26 12.17
C ASP A 88 -8.14 2.94 11.29
N PHE A 89 -8.35 2.15 10.25
CA PHE A 89 -7.28 1.80 9.32
C PHE A 89 -6.71 3.05 8.64
N ARG A 90 -7.57 3.93 8.12
CA ARG A 90 -7.17 5.17 7.46
C ARG A 90 -6.47 6.16 8.37
N ALA A 91 -6.80 6.19 9.65
CA ALA A 91 -6.19 7.08 10.63
C ALA A 91 -4.79 6.60 11.09
N ARG A 92 -4.52 5.29 10.99
CA ARG A 92 -3.32 4.67 11.58
C ARG A 92 -2.34 4.07 10.56
N VAL A 93 -2.76 3.85 9.31
CA VAL A 93 -1.93 3.26 8.26
C VAL A 93 -1.73 4.26 7.12
N TYR A 94 -0.48 4.56 6.78
CA TYR A 94 -0.21 5.36 5.58
C TYR A 94 -0.54 4.56 4.32
N MET A 95 -1.31 5.15 3.41
CA MET A 95 -1.80 4.45 2.23
C MET A 95 -1.16 4.98 0.95
N ALA A 96 -0.19 4.22 0.46
CA ALA A 96 0.52 4.44 -0.79
C ALA A 96 -0.01 3.55 -1.93
N ALA A 97 0.51 3.76 -3.14
CA ALA A 97 0.31 2.88 -4.29
C ALA A 97 1.52 2.92 -5.23
N VAL A 98 1.72 1.89 -6.05
CA VAL A 98 2.77 1.87 -7.08
C VAL A 98 2.56 3.00 -8.08
N CYS A 99 1.33 3.18 -8.56
CA CYS A 99 0.94 4.33 -9.38
C CYS A 99 -0.19 5.12 -8.72
N ARG A 100 -0.22 6.43 -8.92
CA ARG A 100 -1.14 7.35 -8.24
C ARG A 100 -2.38 7.70 -9.05
N CYS A 101 -2.40 7.43 -10.33
CA CYS A 101 -3.51 7.69 -11.23
C CYS A 101 -4.18 6.40 -11.67
N PHE A 102 -5.44 6.48 -12.10
CA PHE A 102 -6.14 5.35 -12.69
C PHE A 102 -5.55 5.01 -14.05
N PRO A 103 -5.06 3.78 -14.27
CA PRO A 103 -4.38 3.43 -15.52
C PRO A 103 -5.34 3.24 -16.73
N GLY A 104 -6.65 3.25 -16.50
CA GLY A 104 -7.65 2.97 -17.52
C GLY A 104 -8.10 1.51 -17.50
N LYS A 105 -8.93 1.16 -18.47
CA LYS A 105 -9.50 -0.18 -18.61
C LYS A 105 -8.84 -0.98 -19.73
N THR A 106 -8.84 -2.30 -19.59
CA THR A 106 -8.52 -3.22 -20.68
C THR A 106 -9.70 -3.36 -21.65
N LYS A 107 -9.47 -3.90 -22.83
CA LYS A 107 -10.55 -4.24 -23.80
C LYS A 107 -11.60 -5.18 -23.20
N ALA A 108 -11.22 -6.02 -22.24
CA ALA A 108 -12.12 -6.94 -21.53
C ALA A 108 -12.88 -6.28 -20.35
N GLY A 109 -12.72 -4.96 -20.13
CA GLY A 109 -13.48 -4.19 -19.13
C GLY A 109 -12.88 -4.15 -17.72
N GLY A 110 -11.86 -4.95 -17.42
CA GLY A 110 -11.11 -4.88 -16.15
C GLY A 110 -10.17 -3.67 -16.12
N ASP A 111 -9.72 -3.28 -14.92
CA ASP A 111 -8.72 -2.23 -14.79
C ASP A 111 -7.37 -2.70 -15.34
N ARG A 112 -6.70 -1.85 -16.13
CA ARG A 112 -5.39 -2.12 -16.70
C ARG A 112 -4.33 -2.12 -15.59
N VAL A 113 -3.35 -2.99 -15.71
CA VAL A 113 -2.12 -2.89 -14.92
C VAL A 113 -1.29 -1.74 -15.50
N PRO A 114 -0.71 -0.84 -14.67
CA PRO A 114 0.22 0.17 -15.13
C PRO A 114 1.38 -0.44 -15.94
N ASP A 115 1.82 0.25 -16.99
CA ASP A 115 2.97 -0.20 -17.76
C ASP A 115 4.31 0.13 -17.06
N PRO A 116 5.44 -0.49 -17.47
CA PRO A 116 6.73 -0.27 -16.82
C PRO A 116 7.17 1.20 -16.77
N GLY A 117 6.91 1.98 -17.82
CA GLY A 117 7.27 3.40 -17.86
C GLY A 117 6.42 4.25 -16.90
N GLU A 118 5.14 3.91 -16.73
CA GLU A 118 4.25 4.54 -15.75
C GLU A 118 4.70 4.22 -14.31
N ILE A 119 5.11 2.96 -14.07
CA ILE A 119 5.63 2.51 -12.77
C ILE A 119 6.92 3.26 -12.45
N GLU A 120 7.86 3.32 -13.38
CA GLU A 120 9.14 4.02 -13.21
C GLU A 120 8.92 5.51 -12.92
N THR A 121 8.11 6.19 -13.74
CA THR A 121 7.76 7.60 -13.55
C THR A 121 7.16 7.87 -12.18
N CYS A 122 6.34 6.95 -11.66
CA CYS A 122 5.64 7.10 -10.39
C CYS A 122 6.47 6.65 -9.17
N SER A 123 7.52 5.87 -9.36
CA SER A 123 8.32 5.23 -8.31
C SER A 123 8.97 6.23 -7.33
N ARG A 124 9.32 7.43 -7.81
CA ARG A 124 9.87 8.52 -6.99
C ARG A 124 8.98 8.87 -5.79
N TRP A 125 7.67 8.84 -5.96
CA TRP A 125 6.74 9.15 -4.87
C TRP A 125 6.84 8.13 -3.74
N LEU A 126 6.96 6.86 -4.09
CA LEU A 126 7.11 5.80 -3.10
C LEU A 126 8.48 5.89 -2.39
N ALA A 127 9.54 6.27 -3.11
CA ALA A 127 10.86 6.51 -2.53
C ALA A 127 10.83 7.65 -1.51
N ASP A 128 10.25 8.80 -1.89
CA ASP A 128 10.12 9.97 -1.00
C ASP A 128 9.27 9.65 0.24
N GLU A 129 8.19 8.87 0.09
CA GLU A 129 7.32 8.45 1.20
C GLU A 129 8.07 7.53 2.18
N ILE A 130 8.82 6.56 1.67
CA ILE A 130 9.63 5.66 2.50
C ILE A 130 10.70 6.45 3.25
N GLU A 131 11.36 7.40 2.58
CA GLU A 131 12.38 8.26 3.21
C GLU A 131 11.79 9.12 4.33
N ILE A 132 10.61 9.73 4.12
CA ILE A 132 9.98 10.60 5.11
C ILE A 132 9.43 9.80 6.30
N LEU A 133 8.79 8.66 6.05
CA LEU A 133 8.07 7.88 7.07
C LEU A 133 8.95 6.87 7.79
N CYS A 134 10.02 6.39 7.16
CA CYS A 134 10.84 5.27 7.65
C CYS A 134 9.97 4.14 8.22
N PRO A 135 9.09 3.53 7.42
CA PRO A 135 8.16 2.55 7.93
C PRO A 135 8.89 1.37 8.56
N ALA A 136 8.35 0.80 9.64
CA ALA A 136 8.85 -0.44 10.22
C ALA A 136 8.13 -1.66 9.62
N LEU A 137 6.89 -1.46 9.14
CA LEU A 137 6.07 -2.50 8.52
C LEU A 137 5.47 -1.98 7.21
N VAL A 138 5.67 -2.73 6.13
CA VAL A 138 5.07 -2.45 4.82
C VAL A 138 4.16 -3.60 4.41
N LEU A 139 2.94 -3.25 3.97
CA LEU A 139 1.88 -4.16 3.53
C LEU A 139 1.64 -3.97 2.03
N PRO A 140 2.41 -4.63 1.13
CA PRO A 140 2.14 -4.59 -0.29
C PRO A 140 0.89 -5.45 -0.60
N ILE A 141 -0.07 -4.85 -1.34
CA ILE A 141 -1.38 -5.43 -1.61
C ILE A 141 -1.51 -5.75 -3.10
N GLY A 142 -1.52 -7.04 -3.43
CA GLY A 142 -1.58 -7.55 -4.80
C GLY A 142 -0.24 -7.70 -5.49
N LYS A 143 -0.22 -8.49 -6.58
CA LYS A 143 0.99 -8.96 -7.26
C LYS A 143 1.95 -7.82 -7.62
N LEU A 144 1.44 -6.74 -8.24
CA LEU A 144 2.30 -5.64 -8.69
C LEU A 144 3.01 -4.95 -7.51
N ALA A 145 2.28 -4.67 -6.43
CA ALA A 145 2.86 -4.03 -5.25
C ALA A 145 3.89 -4.92 -4.55
N ILE A 146 3.62 -6.23 -4.47
CA ILE A 146 4.55 -7.20 -3.89
C ILE A 146 5.85 -7.25 -4.70
N LEU A 147 5.77 -7.28 -6.04
CA LEU A 147 6.92 -7.33 -6.94
C LEU A 147 7.81 -6.08 -6.87
N GLN A 148 7.31 -4.95 -6.33
CA GLN A 148 8.18 -3.79 -6.06
C GLN A 148 9.19 -4.05 -4.94
N LEU A 149 8.94 -5.04 -4.09
CA LEU A 149 9.72 -5.31 -2.87
C LEU A 149 10.33 -6.71 -2.84
N ILE A 150 9.62 -7.72 -3.36
CA ILE A 150 9.98 -9.13 -3.27
C ILE A 150 9.73 -9.81 -4.61
N GLN A 151 10.72 -10.56 -5.12
CA GLN A 151 10.52 -11.42 -6.29
C GLN A 151 9.86 -12.74 -5.86
N PHE A 152 8.89 -13.20 -6.63
CA PHE A 152 8.17 -14.46 -6.38
C PHE A 152 7.49 -14.96 -7.64
N GLU A 153 7.18 -16.25 -7.69
CA GLU A 153 6.45 -16.88 -8.79
C GLU A 153 4.96 -17.00 -8.48
N LYS A 154 4.64 -17.58 -7.33
CA LYS A 154 3.26 -17.85 -6.89
C LYS A 154 2.92 -17.07 -5.62
N LEU A 155 1.67 -16.64 -5.49
CA LEU A 155 1.21 -15.95 -4.27
C LEU A 155 1.38 -16.81 -3.01
N THR A 156 1.31 -18.14 -3.15
CA THR A 156 1.56 -19.11 -2.07
C THR A 156 2.97 -19.02 -1.50
N ASP A 157 3.92 -18.50 -2.27
CA ASP A 157 5.32 -18.41 -1.85
C ASP A 157 5.54 -17.26 -0.86
N VAL A 158 4.67 -16.25 -0.89
CA VAL A 158 4.87 -15.00 -0.14
C VAL A 158 3.72 -14.65 0.82
N ILE A 159 2.45 -14.98 0.51
CA ILE A 159 1.34 -14.67 1.41
C ILE A 159 1.42 -15.55 2.68
N GLY A 160 1.18 -14.93 3.83
CA GLY A 160 1.28 -15.59 5.14
C GLY A 160 2.71 -15.71 5.67
N LYS A 161 3.66 -15.00 5.07
CA LYS A 161 5.06 -14.91 5.51
C LYS A 161 5.45 -13.45 5.80
N LYS A 162 6.51 -13.28 6.59
CA LYS A 162 7.17 -12.01 6.89
C LYS A 162 8.58 -12.03 6.27
N PHE A 163 8.95 -10.95 5.63
CA PHE A 163 10.26 -10.78 4.99
C PHE A 163 10.92 -9.53 5.56
N ARG A 164 12.26 -9.50 5.58
CA ARG A 164 13.04 -8.31 5.86
C ARG A 164 13.58 -7.79 4.54
N VAL A 165 13.32 -6.51 4.25
CA VAL A 165 13.67 -5.89 2.96
C VAL A 165 14.38 -4.56 3.23
N THR A 166 15.47 -4.32 2.47
CA THR A 166 16.11 -3.01 2.40
C THR A 166 15.76 -2.35 1.07
N LYS A 167 15.14 -1.17 1.10
CA LYS A 167 14.81 -0.38 -0.09
C LYS A 167 14.91 1.11 0.21
N HIS A 168 15.44 1.89 -0.76
CA HIS A 168 15.66 3.33 -0.61
C HIS A 168 16.45 3.70 0.65
N GLY A 169 17.44 2.88 1.01
CA GLY A 169 18.28 3.09 2.20
C GLY A 169 17.63 2.76 3.54
N HIS A 170 16.39 2.25 3.56
CA HIS A 170 15.66 1.88 4.77
C HIS A 170 15.39 0.39 4.83
N GLU A 171 15.50 -0.16 6.04
CA GLU A 171 15.19 -1.55 6.32
C GLU A 171 13.84 -1.65 7.05
N PHE A 172 12.94 -2.52 6.58
CA PHE A 172 11.61 -2.73 7.15
C PHE A 172 11.12 -4.16 6.96
N ASP A 173 10.16 -4.55 7.77
CA ASP A 173 9.44 -5.81 7.61
C ASP A 173 8.35 -5.67 6.54
N VAL A 174 8.17 -6.72 5.74
CA VAL A 174 7.16 -6.81 4.69
C VAL A 174 6.26 -7.99 4.94
N ILE A 175 4.94 -7.76 5.00
CA ILE A 175 3.93 -8.82 5.09
C ILE A 175 2.96 -8.63 3.91
N PRO A 176 3.11 -9.43 2.83
CA PRO A 176 2.30 -9.31 1.63
C PRO A 176 0.84 -9.73 1.86
N LEU A 177 -0.08 -9.01 1.17
CA LEU A 177 -1.50 -9.34 1.10
C LEU A 177 -1.94 -9.60 -0.34
N PRO A 178 -2.92 -10.50 -0.58
CA PRO A 178 -3.50 -10.68 -1.90
C PRO A 178 -4.30 -9.44 -2.31
N HIS A 179 -4.64 -9.32 -3.59
CA HIS A 179 -5.50 -8.23 -4.05
C HIS A 179 -6.95 -8.44 -3.58
N PRO A 180 -7.60 -7.43 -2.98
CA PRO A 180 -8.94 -7.57 -2.38
C PRO A 180 -10.09 -7.43 -3.39
N SER A 181 -9.81 -7.29 -4.69
CA SER A 181 -10.86 -7.15 -5.71
C SER A 181 -11.69 -8.41 -5.89
N GLY A 182 -12.95 -8.25 -6.28
CA GLY A 182 -13.84 -9.36 -6.62
C GLY A 182 -13.40 -10.16 -7.85
N ALA A 183 -12.55 -9.58 -8.71
CA ALA A 183 -11.98 -10.26 -9.90
C ALA A 183 -10.97 -11.37 -9.51
N SER A 184 -10.43 -11.36 -8.28
CA SER A 184 -9.53 -12.40 -7.80
C SER A 184 -10.19 -13.22 -6.69
N PRO A 185 -10.68 -14.44 -6.97
CA PRO A 185 -11.27 -15.29 -5.94
C PRO A 185 -10.23 -15.94 -5.02
N TRP A 186 -8.94 -15.77 -5.28
CA TRP A 186 -7.84 -16.46 -4.60
C TRP A 186 -7.93 -16.39 -3.06
N HIS A 187 -8.26 -15.23 -2.52
CA HIS A 187 -8.38 -15.01 -1.07
C HIS A 187 -9.62 -15.67 -0.42
N ARG A 188 -10.54 -16.21 -1.23
CA ARG A 188 -11.77 -16.90 -0.80
C ARG A 188 -11.66 -18.42 -0.88
N MET A 189 -10.64 -18.94 -1.55
CA MET A 189 -10.40 -20.35 -1.81
C MET A 189 -9.12 -20.82 -1.12
N GLU A 190 -9.02 -22.10 -0.79
CA GLU A 190 -7.76 -22.66 -0.28
C GLU A 190 -6.72 -22.80 -1.40
N PRO A 191 -5.44 -22.58 -1.11
CA PRO A 191 -4.85 -22.26 0.19
C PRO A 191 -4.90 -20.76 0.52
N GLY A 192 -5.42 -19.91 -0.35
CA GLY A 192 -5.40 -18.45 -0.24
C GLY A 192 -6.10 -17.92 1.01
N LYS A 193 -7.24 -18.52 1.39
CA LYS A 193 -8.00 -18.16 2.60
C LYS A 193 -7.17 -18.38 3.88
N SER A 194 -6.56 -19.55 4.01
CA SER A 194 -5.71 -19.87 5.17
C SER A 194 -4.46 -19.01 5.22
N LEU A 195 -3.82 -18.76 4.07
CA LEU A 195 -2.63 -17.92 3.97
C LEU A 195 -2.94 -16.44 4.29
N LEU A 196 -4.07 -15.90 3.83
CA LEU A 196 -4.54 -14.57 4.21
C LEU A 196 -4.76 -14.47 5.73
N THR A 197 -5.44 -15.44 6.33
CA THR A 197 -5.66 -15.47 7.78
C THR A 197 -4.33 -15.45 8.54
N ARG A 198 -3.33 -16.20 8.07
CA ARG A 198 -1.98 -16.19 8.64
C ARG A 198 -1.30 -14.84 8.47
N ALA A 199 -1.39 -14.20 7.29
CA ALA A 199 -0.84 -12.88 7.05
C ALA A 199 -1.42 -11.83 8.01
N LEU A 200 -2.74 -11.80 8.16
CA LEU A 200 -3.43 -10.88 9.07
C LEU A 200 -3.00 -11.09 10.53
N LYS A 201 -2.86 -12.35 10.98
CA LYS A 201 -2.32 -12.65 12.31
C LYS A 201 -0.90 -12.13 12.52
N LEU A 202 -0.03 -12.25 11.50
CA LEU A 202 1.34 -11.72 11.55
C LEU A 202 1.34 -10.19 11.64
N ILE A 203 0.46 -9.52 10.87
CA ILE A 203 0.33 -8.04 10.87
C ILE A 203 -0.10 -7.55 12.24
N VAL A 204 -1.19 -8.08 12.78
CA VAL A 204 -1.77 -7.61 14.06
C VAL A 204 -0.84 -7.84 15.26
N LYS A 205 0.03 -8.86 15.16
CA LYS A 205 1.05 -9.17 16.19
C LYS A 205 2.37 -8.42 15.99
N HIS A 206 2.51 -7.67 14.91
CA HIS A 206 3.75 -6.95 14.63
C HIS A 206 3.93 -5.77 15.59
N GLU A 207 5.15 -5.56 16.11
CA GLU A 207 5.47 -4.50 17.08
C GLU A 207 5.13 -3.08 16.60
N ALA A 208 5.19 -2.84 15.28
CA ALA A 208 4.82 -1.55 14.68
C ALA A 208 3.31 -1.40 14.46
N TRP A 209 2.51 -2.48 14.62
CA TRP A 209 1.07 -2.39 14.44
C TRP A 209 0.48 -1.56 15.57
N PRO A 210 -0.23 -0.46 15.28
CA PRO A 210 -0.83 0.34 16.33
C PRO A 210 -1.90 -0.50 17.05
N GLY A 211 -1.72 -0.73 18.34
CA GLY A 211 -2.67 -1.50 19.15
C GLY A 211 -4.12 -1.01 19.04
N VAL A 212 -5.06 -1.84 19.49
CA VAL A 212 -6.47 -1.49 19.58
C VAL A 212 -6.68 -0.45 20.67
#